data_3cc345a8bbf4f1ad60ea4c65ffb45fcc
#
_entry.id   3cc345a8bbf4f1ad60ea4c65ffb45fcc
#
_cell.length_a   1.000
_cell.length_b   1.000
_cell.length_c   1.000
_cell.angle_alpha   90.00
_cell.angle_beta   90.00
_cell.angle_gamma   90.00
#
_symmetry.space_group_name_H-M   'P 1'
#
loop_
_entity.id
_entity.type
_entity.pdbx_description
1 polymer ?
#
loop_
_entity_poly.entity_id
_entity_poly.type
_entity_poly.pdbx_seq_one_letter_code
_entity_poly.pdbx_strand_id
1 'polypeptide(L)'
;MTAAVARRYGDRFLAAVARRPNERAEDAISAYRSVFRAALDRDGRMCLCGVLGAEAGVLSPEVAEEIVSLFRRCIDDLSQRIGGTGAEARAFHVMAALEGGMMLAGAYRSIEAFDQAAASLA
;
A
#
# COMPACT_ATOMS: atom_id res chain seq x y z
N MET A 1 9.21 0.36 -17.34
CA MET A 1 9.67 -0.18 -16.06
C MET A 1 10.05 -1.65 -16.19
N THR A 2 11.11 -2.06 -15.53
CA THR A 2 11.56 -3.46 -15.51
C THR A 2 11.05 -4.17 -14.26
N ALA A 3 11.02 -5.51 -14.31
CA ALA A 3 10.67 -6.33 -13.15
C ALA A 3 11.63 -6.09 -11.97
N ALA A 4 12.92 -5.90 -12.26
CA ALA A 4 13.92 -5.62 -11.22
C ALA A 4 13.66 -4.30 -10.49
N VAL A 5 13.24 -3.27 -11.22
CA VAL A 5 12.88 -1.96 -10.62
C VAL A 5 11.62 -2.10 -9.77
N ALA A 6 10.61 -2.82 -10.26
CA ALA A 6 9.37 -3.06 -9.51
C ALA A 6 9.65 -3.83 -8.22
N ARG A 7 10.51 -4.85 -8.28
CA ARG A 7 10.90 -5.62 -7.10
C ARG A 7 11.62 -4.76 -6.09
N ARG A 8 12.55 -3.95 -6.52
CA ARG A 8 13.31 -3.04 -5.64
C ARG A 8 12.39 -2.04 -4.96
N TYR A 9 11.42 -1.51 -5.68
CA TYR A 9 10.41 -0.63 -5.10
C TYR A 9 9.66 -1.34 -3.98
N GLY A 10 9.21 -2.57 -4.23
CA GLY A 10 8.50 -3.38 -3.23
C GLY A 10 9.35 -3.66 -1.99
N ASP A 11 10.62 -4.00 -2.19
CA ASP A 11 11.54 -4.27 -1.08
C ASP A 11 11.73 -3.02 -0.20
N ARG A 12 11.87 -1.86 -0.82
CA ARG A 12 11.99 -0.58 -0.09
C ARG A 12 10.71 -0.24 0.66
N PHE A 13 9.55 -0.48 0.04
CA PHE A 13 8.27 -0.24 0.69
C PHE A 13 8.13 -1.10 1.95
N LEU A 14 8.39 -2.40 1.83
CA LEU A 14 8.25 -3.31 2.96
C LEU A 14 9.27 -3.01 4.06
N ALA A 15 10.47 -2.56 3.71
CA ALA A 15 11.43 -2.10 4.69
C ALA A 15 10.94 -0.86 5.44
N ALA A 16 10.28 0.05 4.75
CA ALA A 16 9.76 1.29 5.35
C ALA A 16 8.61 1.04 6.33
N VAL A 17 7.81 -0.01 6.11
CA VAL A 17 6.71 -0.37 7.01
C VAL A 17 7.08 -1.47 8.00
N ALA A 18 8.36 -1.80 8.14
CA ALA A 18 8.82 -2.93 8.95
C ALA A 18 8.30 -2.88 10.39
N ARG A 19 8.02 -4.07 10.92
CA ARG A 19 7.48 -4.24 12.27
C ARG A 19 8.43 -3.68 13.33
N ARG A 20 7.86 -3.00 14.32
CA ARG A 20 8.58 -2.47 15.47
C ARG A 20 8.35 -3.31 16.72
N PRO A 21 9.26 -3.26 17.72
CA PRO A 21 9.04 -3.96 19.00
C PRO A 21 7.75 -3.50 19.68
N ASN A 22 7.04 -4.44 20.30
CA ASN A 22 5.80 -4.18 21.05
C ASN A 22 4.69 -3.55 20.20
N GLU A 23 4.70 -3.82 18.92
CA GLU A 23 3.73 -3.27 17.99
C GLU A 23 2.35 -3.89 18.19
N ARG A 24 1.31 -3.05 18.15
CA ARG A 24 -0.09 -3.47 18.14
C ARG A 24 -0.64 -3.42 16.72
N ALA A 25 -1.82 -4.01 16.52
CA ALA A 25 -2.46 -4.02 15.20
C ALA A 25 -2.63 -2.61 14.63
N GLU A 26 -3.07 -1.64 15.45
CA GLU A 26 -3.24 -0.25 15.02
C GLU A 26 -1.93 0.39 14.58
N ASP A 27 -0.83 -0.02 15.20
CA ASP A 27 0.49 0.51 14.85
C ASP A 27 0.93 0.03 13.47
N ALA A 28 0.61 -1.21 13.13
CA ALA A 28 0.90 -1.76 11.80
C ALA A 28 0.12 -1.00 10.72
N ILE A 29 -1.17 -0.80 10.95
CA ILE A 29 -2.03 -0.06 10.01
C ILE A 29 -1.54 1.38 9.87
N SER A 30 -1.19 2.02 10.99
CA SER A 30 -0.67 3.38 10.99
C SER A 30 0.65 3.50 10.23
N ALA A 31 1.54 2.49 10.32
CA ALA A 31 2.80 2.48 9.59
C ALA A 31 2.55 2.48 8.08
N TYR A 32 1.65 1.63 7.60
CA TYR A 32 1.28 1.59 6.20
C TYR A 32 0.69 2.92 5.73
N ARG A 33 -0.27 3.45 6.50
CA ARG A 33 -0.89 4.74 6.18
C ARG A 33 0.14 5.85 6.09
N SER A 34 1.08 5.90 7.04
CA SER A 34 2.11 6.93 7.08
C SER A 34 3.05 6.89 5.87
N VAL A 35 3.43 5.69 5.42
CA VAL A 35 4.30 5.54 4.26
C VAL A 35 3.57 5.96 2.98
N PHE A 36 2.31 5.58 2.83
CA PHE A 36 1.48 6.01 1.70
C PHE A 36 1.34 7.54 1.68
N ARG A 37 1.02 8.13 2.83
CA ARG A 37 0.84 9.57 2.94
C ARG A 37 2.13 10.33 2.65
N ALA A 38 3.25 9.85 3.14
CA ALA A 38 4.55 10.48 2.91
C ALA A 38 4.92 10.46 1.42
N ALA A 39 4.64 9.36 0.72
CA ALA A 39 4.88 9.28 -0.71
C ALA A 39 4.03 10.30 -1.48
N LEU A 40 2.76 10.43 -1.10
CA LEU A 40 1.85 11.40 -1.72
C LEU A 40 2.28 12.83 -1.46
N ASP A 41 2.65 13.14 -0.22
CA ASP A 41 3.07 14.48 0.19
C ASP A 41 4.37 14.89 -0.51
N ARG A 42 5.34 13.96 -0.60
CA ARG A 42 6.63 14.23 -1.24
C ARG A 42 6.52 14.37 -2.75
N ASP A 43 5.81 13.46 -3.41
CA ASP A 43 5.79 13.36 -4.86
C ASP A 43 4.51 13.92 -5.49
N GLY A 44 3.47 14.13 -4.71
CA GLY A 44 2.15 14.56 -5.21
C GLY A 44 1.52 13.55 -6.16
N ARG A 45 1.93 12.29 -6.08
CA ARG A 45 1.54 11.23 -7.03
C ARG A 45 0.97 10.05 -6.31
N MET A 46 0.20 9.24 -7.04
CA MET A 46 -0.28 7.96 -6.55
C MET A 46 0.91 7.03 -6.27
N CYS A 47 0.69 6.08 -5.35
CA CYS A 47 1.61 4.99 -5.13
C CYS A 47 1.91 4.28 -6.45
N LEU A 48 3.18 3.96 -6.69
CA LEU A 48 3.59 3.31 -7.93
C LEU A 48 2.82 2.01 -8.18
N CYS A 49 2.63 1.20 -7.14
CA CYS A 49 1.91 -0.06 -7.30
C CYS A 49 0.43 0.16 -7.63
N GLY A 50 -0.18 1.22 -7.13
CA GLY A 50 -1.56 1.57 -7.49
C GLY A 50 -1.69 1.98 -8.95
N VAL A 51 -0.78 2.83 -9.43
CA VAL A 51 -0.75 3.24 -10.84
C VAL A 51 -0.53 2.03 -11.74
N LEU A 52 0.48 1.22 -11.42
CA LEU A 52 0.82 0.06 -12.23
C LEU A 52 -0.27 -1.00 -12.19
N GLY A 53 -0.94 -1.16 -11.03
CA GLY A 53 -2.08 -2.08 -10.92
C GLY A 53 -3.24 -1.65 -11.80
N ALA A 54 -3.52 -0.35 -11.88
CA ALA A 54 -4.58 0.18 -12.73
C ALA A 54 -4.26 0.01 -14.22
N GLU A 55 -2.98 -0.04 -14.58
CA GLU A 55 -2.50 -0.21 -15.96
C GLU A 55 -2.05 -1.63 -16.25
N ALA A 56 -2.42 -2.60 -15.42
CA ALA A 56 -1.92 -3.97 -15.52
C ALA A 56 -2.12 -4.61 -16.90
N GLY A 57 -3.18 -4.20 -17.62
CA GLY A 57 -3.46 -4.74 -18.95
C GLY A 57 -2.46 -4.31 -20.03
N VAL A 58 -1.63 -3.29 -19.77
CA VAL A 58 -0.62 -2.80 -20.71
C VAL A 58 0.81 -3.05 -20.25
N LEU A 59 0.98 -3.69 -19.09
CA LEU A 59 2.29 -4.01 -18.53
C LEU A 59 2.79 -5.35 -19.07
N SER A 60 4.12 -5.53 -19.07
CA SER A 60 4.68 -6.84 -19.37
C SER A 60 4.24 -7.84 -18.30
N PRO A 61 4.14 -9.15 -18.65
CA PRO A 61 3.78 -10.16 -17.66
C PRO A 61 4.70 -10.19 -16.44
N GLU A 62 5.99 -9.96 -16.63
CA GLU A 62 6.97 -9.97 -15.55
C GLU A 62 6.75 -8.82 -14.57
N VAL A 63 6.44 -7.63 -15.08
CA VAL A 63 6.14 -6.47 -14.21
C VAL A 63 4.81 -6.68 -13.50
N ALA A 64 3.79 -7.18 -14.19
CA ALA A 64 2.49 -7.48 -13.58
C ALA A 64 2.64 -8.48 -12.44
N GLU A 65 3.46 -9.52 -12.60
CA GLU A 65 3.73 -10.51 -11.56
C GLU A 65 4.38 -9.88 -10.33
N GLU A 66 5.34 -8.95 -10.54
CA GLU A 66 5.98 -8.26 -9.41
C GLU A 66 4.99 -7.39 -8.63
N ILE A 67 4.03 -6.77 -9.31
CA ILE A 67 2.99 -5.98 -8.65
C ILE A 67 2.09 -6.88 -7.81
N VAL A 68 1.65 -8.00 -8.37
CA VAL A 68 0.83 -8.98 -7.63
C VAL A 68 1.61 -9.51 -6.43
N SER A 69 2.88 -9.82 -6.61
CA SER A 69 3.77 -10.28 -5.54
C SER A 69 3.84 -9.24 -4.41
N LEU A 70 4.00 -7.96 -4.75
CA LEU A 70 4.06 -6.90 -3.74
C LEU A 70 2.76 -6.81 -2.95
N PHE A 71 1.61 -6.80 -3.64
CA PHE A 71 0.33 -6.76 -2.94
C PHE A 71 0.15 -7.98 -2.02
N ARG A 72 0.52 -9.17 -2.50
CA ARG A 72 0.45 -10.38 -1.68
C ARG A 72 1.32 -10.28 -0.44
N ARG A 73 2.55 -9.79 -0.59
CA ARG A 73 3.48 -9.61 0.52
C ARG A 73 2.93 -8.61 1.54
N CYS A 74 2.33 -7.51 1.09
CA CYS A 74 1.70 -6.53 1.98
C CYS A 74 0.51 -7.12 2.73
N ILE A 75 -0.35 -7.87 2.04
CA ILE A 75 -1.50 -8.53 2.67
C ILE A 75 -1.03 -9.54 3.72
N ASP A 76 -0.04 -10.36 3.38
CA ASP A 76 0.50 -11.35 4.31
C ASP A 76 1.12 -10.68 5.53
N ASP A 77 1.92 -9.63 5.32
CA ASP A 77 2.54 -8.88 6.40
C ASP A 77 1.49 -8.26 7.34
N LEU A 78 0.52 -7.55 6.77
CA LEU A 78 -0.56 -6.95 7.54
C LEU A 78 -1.40 -8.00 8.27
N SER A 79 -1.72 -9.11 7.61
CA SER A 79 -2.51 -10.18 8.23
C SER A 79 -1.82 -10.72 9.48
N GLN A 80 -0.52 -10.96 9.41
CA GLN A 80 0.25 -11.45 10.54
C GLN A 80 0.31 -10.42 11.67
N ARG A 81 0.49 -9.17 11.33
CA ARG A 81 0.62 -8.08 12.32
C ARG A 81 -0.69 -7.72 12.97
N ILE A 82 -1.79 -7.80 12.22
CA ILE A 82 -3.14 -7.60 12.78
C ILE A 82 -3.53 -8.77 13.66
N GLY A 83 -3.33 -9.99 13.19
CA GLY A 83 -3.61 -11.22 13.93
C GLY A 83 -5.08 -11.49 14.15
N GLY A 84 -5.38 -12.71 14.59
CA GLY A 84 -6.72 -13.09 14.95
C GLY A 84 -7.61 -13.46 13.78
N THR A 85 -8.88 -13.75 14.10
CA THR A 85 -9.88 -14.13 13.12
C THR A 85 -10.21 -12.93 12.23
N GLY A 86 -10.29 -13.18 10.92
CA GLY A 86 -10.62 -12.11 9.96
C GLY A 86 -9.45 -11.19 9.61
N ALA A 87 -8.24 -11.50 10.05
CA ALA A 87 -7.08 -10.64 9.81
C ALA A 87 -6.80 -10.43 8.32
N GLU A 88 -6.93 -11.49 7.50
CA GLU A 88 -6.68 -11.36 6.06
C GLU A 88 -7.69 -10.43 5.39
N ALA A 89 -8.97 -10.60 5.72
CA ALA A 89 -10.01 -9.72 5.17
C ALA A 89 -9.77 -8.27 5.58
N ARG A 90 -9.35 -8.05 6.82
CA ARG A 90 -9.02 -6.71 7.31
C ARG A 90 -7.81 -6.13 6.59
N ALA A 91 -6.79 -6.96 6.32
CA ALA A 91 -5.61 -6.54 5.57
C ALA A 91 -5.99 -6.10 4.15
N PHE A 92 -6.85 -6.86 3.47
CA PHE A 92 -7.38 -6.46 2.16
C PHE A 92 -8.11 -5.12 2.24
N HIS A 93 -8.94 -4.92 3.28
CA HIS A 93 -9.66 -3.67 3.46
C HIS A 93 -8.70 -2.48 3.65
N VAL A 94 -7.68 -2.65 4.46
CA VAL A 94 -6.68 -1.61 4.70
C VAL A 94 -5.98 -1.23 3.39
N MET A 95 -5.49 -2.22 2.65
CA MET A 95 -4.81 -1.95 1.38
C MET A 95 -5.74 -1.31 0.36
N ALA A 96 -6.99 -1.77 0.27
CA ALA A 96 -7.96 -1.18 -0.65
C ALA A 96 -8.25 0.28 -0.30
N ALA A 97 -8.37 0.60 0.99
CA ALA A 97 -8.62 1.98 1.43
C ALA A 97 -7.42 2.89 1.12
N LEU A 98 -6.22 2.41 1.38
CA LEU A 98 -5.00 3.19 1.12
C LEU A 98 -4.79 3.42 -0.38
N GLU A 99 -4.92 2.37 -1.19
CA GLU A 99 -4.76 2.51 -2.64
C GLU A 99 -5.88 3.36 -3.24
N GLY A 100 -7.13 3.17 -2.80
CA GLY A 100 -8.25 4.00 -3.23
C GLY A 100 -8.06 5.46 -2.82
N GLY A 101 -7.55 5.69 -1.61
CA GLY A 101 -7.23 7.03 -1.12
C GLY A 101 -6.17 7.72 -1.99
N MET A 102 -5.15 6.98 -2.41
CA MET A 102 -4.13 7.51 -3.31
C MET A 102 -4.72 7.90 -4.67
N MET A 103 -5.60 7.06 -5.22
CA MET A 103 -6.28 7.35 -6.48
C MET A 103 -7.15 8.60 -6.37
N LEU A 104 -7.91 8.71 -5.28
CA LEU A 104 -8.77 9.88 -5.06
C LEU A 104 -7.95 11.15 -4.88
N ALA A 105 -6.86 11.09 -4.11
CA ALA A 105 -5.98 12.23 -3.92
C ALA A 105 -5.39 12.70 -5.25
N GLY A 106 -5.00 11.78 -6.11
CA GLY A 106 -4.50 12.11 -7.45
C GLY A 106 -5.55 12.76 -8.32
N ALA A 107 -6.78 12.21 -8.32
CA ALA A 107 -7.87 12.72 -9.11
C ALA A 107 -8.33 14.11 -8.66
N TYR A 108 -8.48 14.30 -7.36
CA TYR A 108 -8.89 15.57 -6.77
C TYR A 108 -7.76 16.57 -6.60
N ARG A 109 -6.53 16.15 -6.79
CA ARG A 109 -5.32 16.95 -6.52
C ARG A 109 -5.32 17.51 -5.09
N SER A 110 -5.65 16.64 -4.13
CA SER A 110 -5.80 17.01 -2.73
C SER A 110 -5.42 15.85 -1.83
N ILE A 111 -4.45 16.08 -0.95
CA ILE A 111 -4.05 15.09 0.04
C ILE A 111 -5.18 14.82 1.04
N GLU A 112 -6.10 15.77 1.22
CA GLU A 112 -7.24 15.60 2.12
C GLU A 112 -8.15 14.47 1.66
N ALA A 113 -8.23 14.19 0.36
CA ALA A 113 -9.00 13.06 -0.15
C ALA A 113 -8.43 11.73 0.35
N PHE A 114 -7.10 11.62 0.43
CA PHE A 114 -6.46 10.45 1.03
C PHE A 114 -6.80 10.36 2.52
N ASP A 115 -6.68 11.46 3.25
CA ASP A 115 -6.95 11.47 4.69
C ASP A 115 -8.40 11.07 4.98
N GLN A 116 -9.36 11.51 4.17
CA GLN A 116 -10.75 11.09 4.28
C GLN A 116 -10.93 9.59 4.07
N ALA A 117 -10.30 9.06 3.02
CA ALA A 117 -10.39 7.62 2.72
C ALA A 117 -9.75 6.77 3.82
N ALA A 118 -8.68 7.26 4.45
CA ALA A 118 -7.95 6.54 5.49
C ALA A 118 -8.49 6.77 6.90
N ALA A 119 -9.43 7.69 7.08
CA ALA A 119 -9.90 8.13 8.40
C ALA A 119 -10.51 7.01 9.23
N SER A 120 -11.15 6.03 8.58
CA SER A 120 -11.80 4.91 9.28
C SER A 120 -10.84 3.76 9.61
N LEU A 121 -9.61 3.82 9.15
CA LEU A 121 -8.62 2.81 9.48
C LEU A 121 -8.14 3.01 10.92
N ALA A 122 -7.99 1.92 11.63
CA ALA A 122 -7.67 1.92 13.06
C ALA A 122 -6.36 2.63 13.41
#